data_9e4dd16abd43c283158d4449c6f6e018
#
_entry.id   9e4dd16abd43c283158d4449c6f6e018
#
_cell.length_a   1.000
_cell.length_b   1.000
_cell.length_c   1.000
_cell.angle_alpha   90.00
_cell.angle_beta   90.00
_cell.angle_gamma   90.00
#
_symmetry.space_group_name_H-M   'P 1'
#
loop_
_entity.id
_entity.type
_entity.pdbx_description
1 polymer ?
#
loop_
_entity_poly.entity_id
_entity_poly.type
_entity_poly.pdbx_seq_one_letter_code
_entity_poly.pdbx_strand_id
1 'polypeptide(L)'
;MANIKEQAAAVNMLPNARLTAAQVINSVFSDGAYANIALGKALSKQNHSEQDRRFVTELVYGTVKAKGTIDWLLQQLVSRPIGKIEPMILNILRLGVFQIYFLERIPASAACNESVNLAKKFGHEGIVKFVNGVLRGAVRSKESIVYPDAEKDPRQYLALKEFHPDWLVKRWLKQFGFEGAQALCRFDNEPPPLTLRVNTLVSDRKTLLASLQEDGFEAEPSKWCEDGIVCTKIPALSVLFSKYNDMFYVQDESSMLVASVLAPQPGQTVIDVCSAPGGKTTHLAQLLSLIHI
;
A
#
# COMPACT_ATOMS: atom_id res chain seq x y z
N MET A 1 30.56 10.93 -32.28
CA MET A 1 30.95 9.95 -31.24
C MET A 1 30.79 10.47 -29.80
N ALA A 2 30.81 11.78 -29.52
CA ALA A 2 30.54 12.34 -28.19
C ALA A 2 29.09 12.11 -27.73
N ASN A 3 28.12 12.29 -28.62
CA ASN A 3 26.69 12.21 -28.32
C ASN A 3 26.19 10.81 -27.85
N ILE A 4 26.85 9.73 -28.33
CA ILE A 4 26.50 8.34 -27.93
C ILE A 4 27.03 8.02 -26.53
N LYS A 5 28.18 8.56 -26.15
CA LYS A 5 28.75 8.39 -24.81
C LYS A 5 28.00 9.22 -23.76
N GLU A 6 27.53 10.41 -24.10
CA GLU A 6 26.67 11.23 -23.22
C GLU A 6 25.28 10.64 -23.05
N GLN A 7 24.68 10.09 -24.11
CA GLN A 7 23.41 9.37 -24.01
C GLN A 7 23.55 8.07 -23.22
N ALA A 8 24.67 7.33 -23.38
CA ALA A 8 24.94 6.14 -22.58
C ALA A 8 25.23 6.48 -21.10
N ALA A 9 25.85 7.63 -20.81
CA ALA A 9 26.03 8.12 -19.45
C ALA A 9 24.73 8.60 -18.82
N ALA A 10 23.82 9.24 -19.58
CA ALA A 10 22.50 9.65 -19.14
C ALA A 10 21.57 8.44 -18.86
N VAL A 11 21.66 7.36 -19.65
CA VAL A 11 20.94 6.11 -19.39
C VAL A 11 21.40 5.43 -18.08
N ASN A 12 22.67 5.64 -17.68
CA ASN A 12 23.20 5.15 -16.40
C ASN A 12 22.78 6.02 -15.19
N MET A 13 22.11 7.13 -15.39
CA MET A 13 21.62 8.06 -14.35
C MET A 13 20.12 7.89 -14.04
N LEU A 14 19.38 7.03 -14.75
CA LEU A 14 17.98 6.79 -14.40
C LEU A 14 17.91 6.01 -13.07
N PRO A 15 17.07 6.46 -12.14
CA PRO A 15 16.94 5.80 -10.85
C PRO A 15 16.41 4.37 -11.04
N ASN A 16 17.09 3.40 -10.45
CA ASN A 16 16.68 2.01 -10.52
C ASN A 16 15.52 1.75 -9.55
N ALA A 17 14.33 1.49 -10.08
CA ALA A 17 13.10 1.28 -9.30
C ALA A 17 13.26 0.21 -8.20
N ARG A 18 13.94 -0.91 -8.50
CA ARG A 18 14.16 -1.99 -7.52
C ARG A 18 15.16 -1.60 -6.42
N LEU A 19 16.17 -0.80 -6.76
CA LEU A 19 17.09 -0.25 -5.75
C LEU A 19 16.37 0.68 -4.80
N THR A 20 15.56 1.60 -5.34
CA THR A 20 14.74 2.50 -4.54
C THR A 20 13.80 1.73 -3.64
N ALA A 21 13.09 0.71 -4.17
CA ALA A 21 12.21 -0.14 -3.37
C ALA A 21 12.97 -0.87 -2.25
N ALA A 22 14.13 -1.48 -2.55
CA ALA A 22 14.95 -2.17 -1.55
C ALA A 22 15.42 -1.25 -0.42
N GLN A 23 15.81 -0.02 -0.74
CA GLN A 23 16.22 0.99 0.25
C GLN A 23 15.04 1.43 1.14
N VAL A 24 13.86 1.67 0.56
CA VAL A 24 12.64 2.01 1.32
C VAL A 24 12.23 0.85 2.22
N ILE A 25 12.21 -0.38 1.71
CA ILE A 25 11.89 -1.59 2.49
C ILE A 25 12.89 -1.74 3.65
N ASN A 26 14.18 -1.47 3.41
CA ASN A 26 15.18 -1.52 4.46
C ASN A 26 14.90 -0.46 5.55
N SER A 27 14.58 0.77 5.18
CA SER A 27 14.22 1.80 6.17
C SER A 27 12.97 1.41 6.97
N VAL A 28 12.00 0.76 6.35
CA VAL A 28 10.79 0.29 7.06
C VAL A 28 11.13 -0.82 8.06
N PHE A 29 11.91 -1.82 7.67
CA PHE A 29 12.12 -3.01 8.52
C PHE A 29 13.30 -2.88 9.48
N SER A 30 14.31 -2.07 9.16
CA SER A 30 15.50 -1.89 9.99
C SER A 30 15.44 -0.64 10.86
N ASP A 31 14.89 0.47 10.32
CA ASP A 31 14.88 1.77 11.00
C ASP A 31 13.50 2.12 11.61
N GLY A 32 12.49 1.26 11.37
CA GLY A 32 11.13 1.49 11.87
C GLY A 32 10.38 2.62 11.17
N ALA A 33 10.80 3.01 9.95
CA ALA A 33 10.16 4.08 9.20
C ALA A 33 8.74 3.70 8.74
N TYR A 34 7.82 4.66 8.71
CA TYR A 34 6.51 4.48 8.09
C TYR A 34 6.64 4.34 6.57
N ALA A 35 6.06 3.30 6.01
CA ALA A 35 6.23 2.96 4.59
C ALA A 35 5.78 4.08 3.64
N ASN A 36 4.65 4.74 3.92
CA ASN A 36 4.13 5.86 3.14
C ASN A 36 5.07 7.07 3.17
N ILE A 37 5.63 7.40 4.33
CA ILE A 37 6.54 8.55 4.49
C ILE A 37 7.88 8.24 3.80
N ALA A 38 8.46 7.06 4.04
CA ALA A 38 9.71 6.66 3.41
C ALA A 38 9.61 6.59 1.89
N LEU A 39 8.51 6.02 1.37
CA LEU A 39 8.22 5.94 -0.06
C LEU A 39 8.04 7.33 -0.67
N GLY A 40 7.20 8.18 -0.08
CA GLY A 40 6.99 9.56 -0.55
C GLY A 40 8.30 10.34 -0.65
N LYS A 41 9.14 10.26 0.40
CA LYS A 41 10.46 10.89 0.43
C LYS A 41 11.42 10.33 -0.65
N ALA A 42 11.41 9.03 -0.90
CA ALA A 42 12.24 8.42 -1.93
C ALA A 42 11.81 8.84 -3.34
N LEU A 43 10.50 8.82 -3.61
CA LEU A 43 9.93 9.20 -4.90
C LEU A 43 10.02 10.71 -5.20
N SER A 44 10.07 11.58 -4.19
CA SER A 44 10.29 13.03 -4.39
C SER A 44 11.75 13.38 -4.66
N LYS A 45 12.70 12.57 -4.16
CA LYS A 45 14.14 12.82 -4.34
C LYS A 45 14.70 12.32 -5.69
N GLN A 46 14.02 11.37 -6.31
CA GLN A 46 14.50 10.71 -7.52
C GLN A 46 13.51 10.93 -8.66
N ASN A 47 14.03 11.30 -9.83
CA ASN A 47 13.21 11.57 -11.01
C ASN A 47 12.82 10.26 -11.72
N HIS A 48 11.95 9.47 -11.10
CA HIS A 48 11.37 8.27 -11.68
C HIS A 48 10.31 8.62 -12.73
N SER A 49 10.23 7.82 -13.81
CA SER A 49 9.08 7.85 -14.71
C SER A 49 7.79 7.50 -13.92
N GLU A 50 6.63 7.88 -14.44
CA GLU A 50 5.35 7.54 -13.80
C GLU A 50 5.17 6.02 -13.67
N GLN A 51 5.59 5.27 -14.67
CA GLN A 51 5.58 3.81 -14.65
C GLN A 51 6.48 3.25 -13.53
N ASP A 52 7.70 3.79 -13.39
CA ASP A 52 8.61 3.36 -12.32
C ASP A 52 8.09 3.73 -10.94
N ARG A 53 7.47 4.90 -10.79
CA ARG A 53 6.84 5.32 -9.53
C ARG A 53 5.76 4.33 -9.09
N ARG A 54 4.89 3.92 -10.00
CA ARG A 54 3.88 2.90 -9.75
C ARG A 54 4.51 1.56 -9.38
N PHE A 55 5.56 1.17 -10.09
CA PHE A 55 6.27 -0.09 -9.83
C PHE A 55 7.00 -0.08 -8.48
N VAL A 56 7.71 1.00 -8.12
CA VAL A 56 8.32 1.15 -6.79
C VAL A 56 7.25 1.05 -5.70
N THR A 57 6.11 1.72 -5.89
CA THR A 57 5.00 1.70 -4.93
C THR A 57 4.46 0.29 -4.71
N GLU A 58 4.23 -0.45 -5.79
CA GLU A 58 3.78 -1.85 -5.73
C GLU A 58 4.80 -2.76 -5.04
N LEU A 59 6.09 -2.62 -5.39
CA LEU A 59 7.15 -3.40 -4.78
C LEU A 59 7.27 -3.15 -3.28
N VAL A 60 7.19 -1.89 -2.85
CA VAL A 60 7.29 -1.52 -1.43
C VAL A 60 6.08 -2.03 -0.66
N TYR A 61 4.88 -1.61 -1.02
CA TYR A 61 3.69 -1.99 -0.27
C TYR A 61 3.41 -3.49 -0.31
N GLY A 62 3.60 -4.12 -1.48
CA GLY A 62 3.42 -5.56 -1.61
C GLY A 62 4.39 -6.36 -0.75
N THR A 63 5.69 -6.00 -0.76
CA THR A 63 6.70 -6.67 0.08
C THR A 63 6.45 -6.44 1.56
N VAL A 64 6.07 -5.23 1.96
CA VAL A 64 5.77 -4.90 3.37
C VAL A 64 4.54 -5.66 3.85
N LYS A 65 3.47 -5.68 3.06
CA LYS A 65 2.22 -6.39 3.37
C LYS A 65 2.44 -7.90 3.47
N ALA A 66 3.13 -8.48 2.50
CA ALA A 66 3.35 -9.93 2.43
C ALA A 66 4.56 -10.41 3.27
N LYS A 67 5.19 -9.55 4.10
CA LYS A 67 6.42 -9.88 4.84
C LYS A 67 6.35 -11.21 5.58
N GLY A 68 5.27 -11.46 6.30
CA GLY A 68 5.11 -12.72 7.08
C GLY A 68 5.17 -13.96 6.20
N THR A 69 4.45 -13.94 5.09
CA THR A 69 4.43 -15.03 4.11
C THR A 69 5.77 -15.17 3.38
N ILE A 70 6.38 -14.05 3.01
CA ILE A 70 7.70 -14.06 2.36
C ILE A 70 8.76 -14.63 3.31
N ASP A 71 8.75 -14.24 4.57
CA ASP A 71 9.69 -14.75 5.58
C ASP A 71 9.50 -16.26 5.82
N TRP A 72 8.26 -16.72 5.84
CA TRP A 72 7.92 -18.15 5.93
C TRP A 72 8.42 -18.92 4.69
N LEU A 73 8.24 -18.39 3.48
CA LEU A 73 8.77 -18.97 2.24
C LEU A 73 10.29 -19.01 2.26
N LEU A 74 10.94 -17.89 2.63
CA LEU A 74 12.41 -17.82 2.70
C LEU A 74 12.99 -18.83 3.70
N GLN A 75 12.35 -19.04 4.85
CA GLN A 75 12.83 -19.98 5.85
C GLN A 75 12.84 -21.42 5.33
N GLN A 76 12.01 -21.76 4.37
CA GLN A 76 12.03 -23.09 3.71
C GLN A 76 13.16 -23.22 2.67
N LEU A 77 13.68 -22.11 2.18
CA LEU A 77 14.72 -22.07 1.13
C LEU A 77 16.13 -21.92 1.69
N VAL A 78 16.28 -21.55 2.95
CA VAL A 78 17.57 -21.32 3.58
C VAL A 78 17.80 -22.28 4.75
N SER A 79 19.03 -22.79 4.90
CA SER A 79 19.41 -23.71 5.99
C SER A 79 19.63 -23.03 7.33
N ARG A 80 19.83 -21.70 7.35
CA ARG A 80 20.05 -20.89 8.56
C ARG A 80 18.82 -20.04 8.89
N PRO A 81 18.61 -19.66 10.16
CA PRO A 81 17.54 -18.73 10.52
C PRO A 81 17.66 -17.42 9.74
N ILE A 82 16.55 -16.96 9.15
CA ILE A 82 16.53 -15.71 8.33
C ILE A 82 16.97 -14.47 9.13
N GLY A 83 16.72 -14.43 10.44
CA GLY A 83 17.19 -13.35 11.31
C GLY A 83 18.72 -13.23 11.45
N LYS A 84 19.50 -14.21 10.98
CA LYS A 84 20.97 -14.16 10.90
C LYS A 84 21.50 -13.67 9.55
N ILE A 85 20.60 -13.36 8.60
CA ILE A 85 20.96 -12.77 7.32
C ILE A 85 21.09 -11.25 7.52
N GLU A 86 22.11 -10.66 6.90
CA GLU A 86 22.32 -9.21 6.96
C GLU A 86 21.03 -8.49 6.45
N PRO A 87 20.55 -7.44 7.14
CA PRO A 87 19.23 -6.84 6.90
C PRO A 87 18.98 -6.42 5.45
N MET A 88 19.93 -5.74 4.80
CA MET A 88 19.77 -5.32 3.42
C MET A 88 19.66 -6.51 2.46
N ILE A 89 20.46 -7.55 2.69
CA ILE A 89 20.43 -8.78 1.87
C ILE A 89 19.12 -9.54 2.08
N LEU A 90 18.63 -9.62 3.31
CA LEU A 90 17.32 -10.19 3.59
C LEU A 90 16.20 -9.43 2.87
N ASN A 91 16.28 -8.11 2.85
CA ASN A 91 15.27 -7.27 2.17
C ASN A 91 15.36 -7.40 0.63
N ILE A 92 16.54 -7.59 0.08
CA ILE A 92 16.71 -7.94 -1.35
C ILE A 92 16.09 -9.32 -1.64
N LEU A 93 16.28 -10.31 -0.77
CA LEU A 93 15.64 -11.62 -0.90
C LEU A 93 14.12 -11.52 -0.79
N ARG A 94 13.60 -10.75 0.17
CA ARG A 94 12.15 -10.49 0.30
C ARG A 94 11.58 -9.89 -0.96
N LEU A 95 12.24 -8.87 -1.51
CA LEU A 95 11.85 -8.20 -2.75
C LEU A 95 11.88 -9.16 -3.96
N GLY A 96 12.89 -10.03 -4.04
CA GLY A 96 13.00 -11.06 -5.08
C GLY A 96 11.88 -12.09 -4.99
N VAL A 97 11.64 -12.63 -3.80
CA VAL A 97 10.55 -13.60 -3.54
C VAL A 97 9.19 -12.97 -3.82
N PHE A 98 8.95 -11.73 -3.40
CA PHE A 98 7.71 -11.03 -3.73
C PHE A 98 7.45 -10.99 -5.23
N GLN A 99 8.44 -10.60 -6.03
CA GLN A 99 8.31 -10.56 -7.49
C GLN A 99 8.07 -11.95 -8.10
N ILE A 100 8.75 -12.99 -7.61
CA ILE A 100 8.63 -14.35 -8.15
C ILE A 100 7.26 -14.96 -7.86
N TYR A 101 6.75 -14.79 -6.63
CA TYR A 101 5.53 -15.48 -6.19
C TYR A 101 4.25 -14.68 -6.46
N PHE A 102 4.31 -13.34 -6.40
CA PHE A 102 3.11 -12.50 -6.34
C PHE A 102 2.97 -11.52 -7.51
N LEU A 103 3.98 -11.39 -8.39
CA LEU A 103 3.89 -10.55 -9.59
C LEU A 103 3.98 -11.40 -10.86
N GLU A 104 2.84 -11.84 -11.38
CA GLU A 104 2.77 -12.68 -12.60
C GLU A 104 3.37 -12.00 -13.82
N ARG A 105 3.24 -10.67 -13.92
CA ARG A 105 3.78 -9.88 -15.05
C ARG A 105 5.30 -9.77 -15.06
N ILE A 106 5.99 -10.14 -13.99
CA ILE A 106 7.45 -10.09 -13.90
C ILE A 106 8.01 -11.48 -14.16
N PRO A 107 8.80 -11.68 -15.24
CA PRO A 107 9.47 -12.94 -15.45
C PRO A 107 10.38 -13.30 -14.26
N ALA A 108 10.29 -14.53 -13.78
CA ALA A 108 11.07 -14.99 -12.63
C ALA A 108 12.60 -14.84 -12.86
N SER A 109 13.06 -15.01 -14.10
CA SER A 109 14.45 -14.77 -14.48
C SER A 109 14.87 -13.32 -14.30
N ALA A 110 13.99 -12.36 -14.63
CA ALA A 110 14.26 -10.94 -14.45
C ALA A 110 14.29 -10.58 -12.96
N ALA A 111 13.35 -11.10 -12.14
CA ALA A 111 13.35 -10.92 -10.70
C ALA A 111 14.64 -11.43 -10.04
N CYS A 112 15.11 -12.64 -10.43
CA CYS A 112 16.36 -13.20 -9.97
C CYS A 112 17.57 -12.34 -10.36
N ASN A 113 17.71 -12.02 -11.66
CA ASN A 113 18.87 -11.28 -12.17
C ASN A 113 18.99 -9.90 -11.52
N GLU A 114 17.89 -9.17 -11.41
CA GLU A 114 17.88 -7.84 -10.81
C GLU A 114 18.19 -7.89 -9.31
N SER A 115 17.66 -8.87 -8.57
CA SER A 115 17.99 -9.06 -7.15
C SER A 115 19.46 -9.43 -6.95
N VAL A 116 20.04 -10.24 -7.83
CA VAL A 116 21.48 -10.54 -7.85
C VAL A 116 22.31 -9.29 -8.15
N ASN A 117 21.89 -8.46 -9.09
CA ASN A 117 22.54 -7.18 -9.40
C ASN A 117 22.48 -6.20 -8.21
N LEU A 118 21.38 -6.18 -7.46
CA LEU A 118 21.31 -5.43 -6.21
C LEU A 118 22.28 -5.97 -5.16
N ALA A 119 22.35 -7.30 -4.99
CA ALA A 119 23.23 -7.93 -4.02
C ALA A 119 24.73 -7.61 -4.29
N LYS A 120 25.13 -7.44 -5.54
CA LYS A 120 26.50 -7.00 -5.91
C LYS A 120 26.87 -5.62 -5.36
N LYS A 121 25.87 -4.74 -5.11
CA LYS A 121 26.12 -3.41 -4.56
C LYS A 121 26.29 -3.40 -3.03
N PHE A 122 25.81 -4.45 -2.35
CA PHE A 122 25.76 -4.50 -0.89
C PHE A 122 26.54 -5.63 -0.26
N GLY A 123 27.13 -6.54 -1.08
CA GLY A 123 27.83 -7.68 -0.55
C GLY A 123 28.94 -8.20 -1.45
N HIS A 124 29.77 -9.06 -0.89
CA HIS A 124 30.86 -9.75 -1.60
C HIS A 124 30.32 -10.92 -2.46
N GLU A 125 31.19 -11.51 -3.27
CA GLU A 125 30.84 -12.60 -4.22
C GLU A 125 30.08 -13.77 -3.58
N GLY A 126 30.42 -14.16 -2.35
CA GLY A 126 29.72 -15.21 -1.60
C GLY A 126 28.28 -14.88 -1.32
N ILE A 127 27.97 -13.61 -1.01
CA ILE A 127 26.58 -13.11 -0.81
C ILE A 127 25.82 -13.14 -2.12
N VAL A 128 26.46 -12.75 -3.22
CA VAL A 128 25.86 -12.78 -4.57
C VAL A 128 25.48 -14.21 -4.96
N LYS A 129 26.38 -15.18 -4.74
CA LYS A 129 26.12 -16.61 -4.96
C LYS A 129 24.97 -17.12 -4.07
N PHE A 130 24.94 -16.71 -2.81
CA PHE A 130 23.87 -17.05 -1.86
C PHE A 130 22.50 -16.53 -2.32
N VAL A 131 22.39 -15.24 -2.66
CA VAL A 131 21.14 -14.63 -3.16
C VAL A 131 20.66 -15.35 -4.43
N ASN A 132 21.56 -15.61 -5.38
CA ASN A 132 21.23 -16.34 -6.61
C ASN A 132 20.73 -17.76 -6.31
N GLY A 133 21.41 -18.49 -5.40
CA GLY A 133 21.01 -19.83 -5.00
C GLY A 133 19.61 -19.88 -4.38
N VAL A 134 19.32 -18.98 -3.45
CA VAL A 134 18.00 -18.87 -2.76
C VAL A 134 16.89 -18.54 -3.76
N LEU A 135 17.08 -17.53 -4.62
CA LEU A 135 16.04 -17.12 -5.57
C LEU A 135 15.80 -18.14 -6.68
N ARG A 136 16.84 -18.84 -7.15
CA ARG A 136 16.65 -19.99 -8.05
C ARG A 136 15.91 -21.13 -7.36
N GLY A 137 16.17 -21.35 -6.07
CA GLY A 137 15.37 -22.26 -5.22
C GLY A 137 13.91 -21.84 -5.20
N ALA A 138 13.63 -20.56 -4.95
CA ALA A 138 12.29 -20.00 -4.95
C ALA A 138 11.54 -20.24 -6.28
N VAL A 139 12.20 -20.04 -7.41
CA VAL A 139 11.61 -20.32 -8.74
C VAL A 139 11.24 -21.79 -8.89
N ARG A 140 12.12 -22.72 -8.50
CA ARG A 140 11.87 -24.16 -8.63
C ARG A 140 10.74 -24.64 -7.71
N SER A 141 10.62 -24.06 -6.51
CA SER A 141 9.61 -24.48 -5.54
C SER A 141 8.27 -23.77 -5.67
N LYS A 142 8.13 -22.79 -6.56
CA LYS A 142 6.89 -21.98 -6.70
C LYS A 142 5.65 -22.84 -6.84
N GLU A 143 5.68 -23.85 -7.71
CA GLU A 143 4.56 -24.74 -7.99
C GLU A 143 4.33 -25.81 -6.89
N SER A 144 5.31 -26.04 -6.03
CA SER A 144 5.30 -27.11 -5.01
C SER A 144 5.05 -26.59 -3.59
N ILE A 145 4.79 -25.29 -3.43
CA ILE A 145 4.49 -24.74 -2.11
C ILE A 145 3.16 -25.27 -1.58
N VAL A 146 3.23 -25.87 -0.40
CA VAL A 146 2.04 -26.34 0.35
C VAL A 146 1.86 -25.43 1.55
N TYR A 147 0.79 -24.64 1.53
CA TYR A 147 0.39 -23.85 2.70
C TYR A 147 -0.14 -24.78 3.81
N PRO A 148 -0.13 -24.33 5.08
CA PRO A 148 -0.78 -25.07 6.16
C PRO A 148 -2.21 -25.44 5.82
N ASP A 149 -2.67 -26.58 6.33
CA ASP A 149 -4.02 -27.04 6.14
C ASP A 149 -4.99 -26.15 6.93
N ALA A 150 -6.01 -25.61 6.25
CA ALA A 150 -6.99 -24.71 6.85
C ALA A 150 -7.82 -25.34 7.98
N GLU A 151 -8.04 -26.68 7.93
CA GLU A 151 -8.79 -27.41 8.96
C GLU A 151 -7.92 -27.68 10.20
N LYS A 152 -6.60 -27.94 10.00
CA LYS A 152 -5.67 -28.26 11.09
C LYS A 152 -5.08 -27.03 11.76
N ASP A 153 -4.74 -26.01 10.98
CA ASP A 153 -4.23 -24.74 11.50
C ASP A 153 -4.82 -23.55 10.71
N PRO A 154 -6.12 -23.23 10.94
CA PRO A 154 -6.81 -22.14 10.29
C PRO A 154 -6.13 -20.78 10.51
N ARG A 155 -5.47 -20.60 11.65
CA ARG A 155 -4.77 -19.37 12.01
C ARG A 155 -3.56 -19.15 11.11
N GLN A 156 -2.67 -20.13 11.04
CA GLN A 156 -1.48 -20.02 10.20
C GLN A 156 -1.84 -19.98 8.71
N TYR A 157 -2.84 -20.77 8.31
CA TYR A 157 -3.36 -20.74 6.95
C TYR A 157 -3.77 -19.32 6.53
N LEU A 158 -4.68 -18.68 7.28
CA LEU A 158 -5.16 -17.33 6.97
C LEU A 158 -4.04 -16.29 7.07
N ALA A 159 -3.19 -16.35 8.11
CA ALA A 159 -2.10 -15.40 8.28
C ALA A 159 -1.16 -15.40 7.08
N LEU A 160 -0.81 -16.57 6.55
CA LEU A 160 0.08 -16.71 5.41
C LEU A 160 -0.63 -16.47 4.07
N LYS A 161 -1.84 -16.97 3.90
CA LYS A 161 -2.57 -16.90 2.63
C LYS A 161 -3.10 -15.50 2.35
N GLU A 162 -3.54 -14.80 3.40
CA GLU A 162 -4.17 -13.49 3.31
C GLU A 162 -3.26 -12.35 3.82
N PHE A 163 -1.96 -12.62 4.09
CA PHE A 163 -0.94 -11.64 4.46
C PHE A 163 -1.24 -10.84 5.74
N HIS A 164 -1.82 -11.48 6.74
CA HIS A 164 -2.17 -10.81 8.00
C HIS A 164 -1.28 -11.26 9.16
N PRO A 165 -1.04 -10.38 10.14
CA PRO A 165 -0.32 -10.77 11.36
C PRO A 165 -1.05 -11.88 12.12
N ASP A 166 -0.31 -12.88 12.59
CA ASP A 166 -0.82 -14.03 13.31
C ASP A 166 -1.73 -13.67 14.51
N TRP A 167 -1.33 -12.66 15.29
CA TRP A 167 -2.10 -12.21 16.45
C TRP A 167 -3.48 -11.63 16.05
N LEU A 168 -3.56 -10.97 14.90
CA LEU A 168 -4.79 -10.36 14.41
C LEU A 168 -5.75 -11.43 13.89
N VAL A 169 -5.24 -12.37 13.10
CA VAL A 169 -6.00 -13.54 12.63
C VAL A 169 -6.54 -14.35 13.81
N LYS A 170 -5.71 -14.59 14.84
CA LYS A 170 -6.14 -15.27 16.07
C LYS A 170 -7.33 -14.56 16.75
N ARG A 171 -7.29 -13.22 16.80
CA ARG A 171 -8.39 -12.42 17.37
C ARG A 171 -9.66 -12.55 16.53
N TRP A 172 -9.57 -12.45 15.22
CA TRP A 172 -10.72 -12.54 14.32
C TRP A 172 -11.34 -13.94 14.28
N LEU A 173 -10.52 -14.99 14.28
CA LEU A 173 -11.01 -16.37 14.42
C LEU A 173 -11.82 -16.58 15.70
N LYS A 174 -11.36 -16.01 16.82
CA LYS A 174 -12.11 -16.09 18.09
C LYS A 174 -13.43 -15.32 18.04
N GLN A 175 -13.48 -14.21 17.34
CA GLN A 175 -14.63 -13.31 17.33
C GLN A 175 -15.66 -13.66 16.26
N PHE A 176 -15.22 -14.09 15.08
CA PHE A 176 -16.07 -14.25 13.90
C PHE A 176 -16.06 -15.68 13.31
N GLY A 177 -15.33 -16.61 13.89
CA GLY A 177 -15.11 -17.95 13.31
C GLY A 177 -14.24 -17.90 12.05
N PHE A 178 -14.12 -19.05 11.37
CA PHE A 178 -13.24 -19.15 10.20
C PHE A 178 -13.73 -18.32 9.01
N GLU A 179 -14.99 -18.49 8.63
CA GLU A 179 -15.58 -17.80 7.47
C GLU A 179 -15.57 -16.29 7.64
N GLY A 180 -15.96 -15.79 8.82
CA GLY A 180 -15.95 -14.35 9.12
C GLY A 180 -14.52 -13.76 9.15
N ALA A 181 -13.57 -14.49 9.74
CA ALA A 181 -12.17 -14.06 9.75
C ALA A 181 -11.56 -14.04 8.33
N GLN A 182 -11.88 -15.06 7.50
CA GLN A 182 -11.43 -15.11 6.11
C GLN A 182 -12.03 -13.97 5.27
N ALA A 183 -13.33 -13.72 5.42
CA ALA A 183 -14.01 -12.63 4.73
C ALA A 183 -13.38 -11.27 5.10
N LEU A 184 -13.09 -11.05 6.39
CA LEU A 184 -12.47 -9.83 6.87
C LEU A 184 -11.02 -9.67 6.34
N CYS A 185 -10.23 -10.75 6.36
CA CYS A 185 -8.88 -10.73 5.78
C CYS A 185 -8.90 -10.37 4.29
N ARG A 186 -9.86 -10.91 3.53
CA ARG A 186 -10.01 -10.60 2.10
C ARG A 186 -10.44 -9.16 1.89
N PHE A 187 -11.42 -8.70 2.64
CA PHE A 187 -11.89 -7.32 2.60
C PHE A 187 -10.74 -6.31 2.85
N ASP A 188 -9.92 -6.55 3.87
CA ASP A 188 -8.77 -5.68 4.19
C ASP A 188 -7.68 -5.73 3.08
N ASN A 189 -7.72 -6.73 2.21
CA ASN A 189 -6.80 -6.84 1.08
C ASN A 189 -7.28 -6.08 -0.16
N GLU A 190 -8.55 -5.75 -0.24
CA GLU A 190 -9.12 -4.99 -1.34
C GLU A 190 -8.68 -3.51 -1.27
N PRO A 191 -8.39 -2.87 -2.40
CA PRO A 191 -8.17 -1.43 -2.41
C PRO A 191 -9.44 -0.72 -1.94
N PRO A 192 -9.37 0.16 -0.93
CA PRO A 192 -10.53 0.94 -0.52
C PRO A 192 -10.97 1.87 -1.66
N PRO A 193 -12.28 2.10 -1.83
CA PRO A 193 -12.76 3.11 -2.75
C PRO A 193 -12.30 4.51 -2.27
N LEU A 194 -12.13 5.44 -3.19
CA LEU A 194 -11.96 6.83 -2.80
C LEU A 194 -13.30 7.41 -2.40
N THR A 195 -13.39 7.89 -1.16
CA THR A 195 -14.59 8.58 -0.67
C THR A 195 -14.35 10.07 -0.50
N LEU A 196 -15.32 10.84 -0.95
CA LEU A 196 -15.30 12.29 -0.92
C LEU A 196 -16.47 12.79 -0.07
N ARG A 197 -16.19 13.66 0.87
CA ARG A 197 -17.23 14.44 1.54
C ARG A 197 -17.40 15.76 0.80
N VAL A 198 -18.61 16.04 0.34
CA VAL A 198 -18.93 17.29 -0.31
C VAL A 198 -18.79 18.46 0.68
N ASN A 199 -18.18 19.54 0.25
CA ASN A 199 -18.17 20.80 0.98
C ASN A 199 -19.51 21.54 0.72
N THR A 200 -20.48 21.35 1.57
CA THR A 200 -21.84 21.93 1.41
C THR A 200 -21.86 23.45 1.57
N LEU A 201 -20.77 24.08 1.97
CA LEU A 201 -20.62 25.54 1.96
C LEU A 201 -20.35 26.10 0.55
N VAL A 202 -19.92 25.25 -0.39
CA VAL A 202 -19.49 25.63 -1.75
C VAL A 202 -20.35 24.98 -2.82
N SER A 203 -20.77 23.73 -2.60
CA SER A 203 -21.51 22.93 -3.59
C SER A 203 -22.50 21.99 -2.89
N ASP A 204 -23.31 21.29 -3.65
CA ASP A 204 -24.14 20.18 -3.16
C ASP A 204 -23.71 18.86 -3.80
N ARG A 205 -24.14 17.74 -3.17
CA ARG A 205 -23.76 16.39 -3.60
C ARG A 205 -24.20 16.09 -5.03
N LYS A 206 -25.38 16.54 -5.43
CA LYS A 206 -25.94 16.26 -6.77
C LYS A 206 -25.09 16.94 -7.86
N THR A 207 -24.76 18.22 -7.62
CA THR A 207 -23.95 19.01 -8.56
C THR A 207 -22.54 18.43 -8.71
N LEU A 208 -21.85 18.16 -7.60
CA LEU A 208 -20.50 17.60 -7.66
C LEU A 208 -20.50 16.20 -8.28
N LEU A 209 -21.46 15.33 -7.93
CA LEU A 209 -21.58 13.99 -8.49
C LEU A 209 -21.78 14.02 -10.03
N ALA A 210 -22.67 14.87 -10.52
CA ALA A 210 -22.90 15.02 -11.96
C ALA A 210 -21.61 15.45 -12.69
N SER A 211 -20.91 16.46 -12.16
CA SER A 211 -19.66 16.95 -12.74
C SER A 211 -18.55 15.89 -12.74
N LEU A 212 -18.43 15.09 -11.69
CA LEU A 212 -17.48 13.99 -11.63
C LEU A 212 -17.79 12.91 -12.69
N GLN A 213 -19.08 12.57 -12.85
CA GLN A 213 -19.51 11.57 -13.84
C GLN A 213 -19.29 12.06 -15.29
N GLU A 214 -19.51 13.35 -15.56
CA GLU A 214 -19.19 13.96 -16.87
C GLU A 214 -17.68 13.89 -17.18
N ASP A 215 -16.82 14.01 -16.18
CA ASP A 215 -15.36 13.88 -16.32
C ASP A 215 -14.88 12.40 -16.34
N GLY A 216 -15.79 11.43 -16.37
CA GLY A 216 -15.49 10.01 -16.52
C GLY A 216 -15.11 9.29 -15.22
N PHE A 217 -15.44 9.87 -14.05
CA PHE A 217 -15.36 9.16 -12.78
C PHE A 217 -16.55 8.20 -12.66
N GLU A 218 -16.28 6.96 -12.24
CA GLU A 218 -17.34 6.07 -11.78
C GLU A 218 -17.62 6.41 -10.31
N ALA A 219 -18.61 7.25 -10.07
CA ALA A 219 -18.97 7.77 -8.77
C ALA A 219 -20.46 7.57 -8.48
N GLU A 220 -20.79 7.27 -7.22
CA GLU A 220 -22.14 7.09 -6.74
C GLU A 220 -22.33 7.77 -5.37
N PRO A 221 -23.57 8.11 -4.97
CA PRO A 221 -23.82 8.65 -3.65
C PRO A 221 -23.48 7.62 -2.59
N SER A 222 -22.87 8.05 -1.48
CA SER A 222 -22.72 7.19 -0.30
C SER A 222 -24.09 6.72 0.19
N LYS A 223 -24.17 5.45 0.59
CA LYS A 223 -25.37 4.86 1.22
C LYS A 223 -25.51 5.24 2.69
N TRP A 224 -24.41 5.67 3.31
CA TRP A 224 -24.32 5.90 4.76
C TRP A 224 -24.25 7.37 5.13
N CYS A 225 -23.77 8.22 4.23
CA CYS A 225 -23.50 9.63 4.50
C CYS A 225 -24.18 10.51 3.46
N GLU A 226 -24.98 11.46 3.92
CA GLU A 226 -25.75 12.36 3.05
C GLU A 226 -24.82 13.20 2.15
N ASP A 227 -23.69 13.68 2.69
CA ASP A 227 -22.71 14.48 1.96
C ASP A 227 -21.62 13.63 1.29
N GLY A 228 -21.74 12.30 1.32
CA GLY A 228 -20.73 11.37 0.83
C GLY A 228 -20.89 11.01 -0.65
N ILE A 229 -19.76 10.92 -1.37
CA ILE A 229 -19.64 10.34 -2.72
C ILE A 229 -18.58 9.26 -2.68
N VAL A 230 -18.88 8.09 -3.25
CA VAL A 230 -17.95 6.95 -3.38
C VAL A 230 -17.48 6.85 -4.84
N CYS A 231 -16.17 6.92 -5.06
CA CYS A 231 -15.56 6.78 -6.38
C CYS A 231 -14.88 5.42 -6.51
N THR A 232 -15.38 4.58 -7.42
CA THR A 232 -14.84 3.24 -7.70
C THR A 232 -13.79 3.25 -8.79
N LYS A 233 -13.87 4.20 -9.72
CA LYS A 233 -12.86 4.44 -10.75
C LYS A 233 -12.52 5.91 -10.87
N ILE A 234 -11.23 6.18 -10.88
CA ILE A 234 -10.67 7.52 -10.89
C ILE A 234 -9.78 7.65 -12.12
N PRO A 235 -10.18 8.44 -13.16
CA PRO A 235 -9.38 8.63 -14.36
C PRO A 235 -8.02 9.22 -14.06
N ALA A 236 -7.98 10.31 -13.25
CA ALA A 236 -6.75 10.94 -12.78
C ALA A 236 -7.00 11.76 -11.51
N LEU A 237 -6.25 11.50 -10.45
CA LEU A 237 -6.31 12.29 -9.22
C LEU A 237 -5.96 13.76 -9.45
N SER A 238 -5.09 14.06 -10.42
CA SER A 238 -4.74 15.44 -10.77
C SER A 238 -5.95 16.24 -11.25
N VAL A 239 -6.85 15.63 -12.02
CA VAL A 239 -8.10 16.27 -12.46
C VAL A 239 -8.98 16.58 -11.25
N LEU A 240 -9.14 15.62 -10.35
CA LEU A 240 -9.93 15.79 -9.13
C LEU A 240 -9.47 17.02 -8.33
N PHE A 241 -8.18 17.09 -8.00
CA PHE A 241 -7.63 18.19 -7.20
C PHE A 241 -7.51 19.52 -7.96
N SER A 242 -7.29 19.53 -9.28
CA SER A 242 -7.18 20.78 -10.02
C SER A 242 -8.54 21.42 -10.31
N LYS A 243 -9.60 20.64 -10.51
CA LYS A 243 -10.92 21.14 -10.94
C LYS A 243 -11.90 21.30 -9.78
N TYR A 244 -11.81 20.49 -8.74
CA TYR A 244 -12.82 20.36 -7.69
C TYR A 244 -12.29 20.60 -6.26
N ASN A 245 -11.06 21.10 -6.10
CA ASN A 245 -10.34 21.14 -4.82
C ASN A 245 -11.17 21.75 -3.64
N ASP A 246 -11.93 22.81 -3.89
CA ASP A 246 -12.69 23.48 -2.86
C ASP A 246 -14.09 22.85 -2.62
N MET A 247 -14.52 21.92 -3.48
CA MET A 247 -15.85 21.33 -3.46
C MET A 247 -15.95 20.07 -2.60
N PHE A 248 -14.82 19.50 -2.17
CA PHE A 248 -14.79 18.25 -1.41
C PHE A 248 -13.61 18.16 -0.44
N TYR A 249 -13.73 17.19 0.47
CA TYR A 249 -12.64 16.65 1.28
C TYR A 249 -12.54 15.15 1.04
N VAL A 250 -11.30 14.62 0.98
CA VAL A 250 -11.10 13.17 1.02
C VAL A 250 -11.31 12.70 2.45
N GLN A 251 -12.37 11.93 2.68
CA GLN A 251 -12.71 11.41 3.99
C GLN A 251 -13.43 10.08 3.85
N ASP A 252 -13.08 9.12 4.70
CA ASP A 252 -13.75 7.83 4.78
C ASP A 252 -15.18 7.95 5.32
N GLU A 253 -16.10 7.10 4.84
CA GLU A 253 -17.51 7.13 5.25
C GLU A 253 -17.68 6.96 6.77
N SER A 254 -16.91 6.08 7.40
CA SER A 254 -16.94 5.86 8.85
C SER A 254 -16.55 7.13 9.61
N SER A 255 -15.65 7.93 9.05
CA SER A 255 -15.26 9.22 9.61
C SER A 255 -16.30 10.32 9.39
N MET A 256 -17.08 10.25 8.30
CA MET A 256 -18.21 11.16 8.07
C MET A 256 -19.34 10.90 9.06
N LEU A 257 -19.64 9.63 9.37
CA LEU A 257 -20.68 9.24 10.32
C LEU A 257 -20.50 9.87 11.71
N VAL A 258 -19.27 10.16 12.14
CA VAL A 258 -19.01 10.77 13.46
C VAL A 258 -19.77 12.10 13.63
N ALA A 259 -19.73 12.97 12.61
CA ALA A 259 -20.40 14.25 12.66
C ALA A 259 -21.94 14.09 12.60
N SER A 260 -22.43 13.14 11.80
CA SER A 260 -23.86 12.82 11.71
C SER A 260 -24.42 12.24 13.03
N VAL A 261 -23.65 11.38 13.71
CA VAL A 261 -24.02 10.80 15.01
C VAL A 261 -24.00 11.87 16.12
N LEU A 262 -23.00 12.76 16.10
CA LEU A 262 -22.93 13.86 17.06
C LEU A 262 -24.07 14.86 16.86
N ALA A 263 -24.50 15.09 15.61
CA ALA A 263 -25.59 15.98 15.23
C ALA A 263 -25.57 17.33 15.97
N PRO A 264 -24.47 18.12 15.87
CA PRO A 264 -24.32 19.33 16.66
C PRO A 264 -25.39 20.34 16.31
N GLN A 265 -25.93 21.05 17.34
CA GLN A 265 -26.98 22.05 17.18
C GLN A 265 -26.40 23.47 17.31
N PRO A 266 -27.00 24.47 16.64
CA PRO A 266 -26.58 25.87 16.80
C PRO A 266 -26.52 26.29 18.28
N GLY A 267 -25.44 26.98 18.64
CA GLY A 267 -25.18 27.43 20.01
C GLY A 267 -24.50 26.41 20.92
N GLN A 268 -24.24 25.19 20.47
CA GLN A 268 -23.47 24.19 21.21
C GLN A 268 -21.96 24.43 21.07
N THR A 269 -21.24 24.18 22.17
CA THR A 269 -19.76 24.14 22.15
C THR A 269 -19.31 22.70 21.89
N VAL A 270 -18.54 22.50 20.82
CA VAL A 270 -17.98 21.20 20.42
C VAL A 270 -16.47 21.24 20.58
N ILE A 271 -15.90 20.20 21.21
CA ILE A 271 -14.45 20.02 21.38
C ILE A 271 -14.02 18.78 20.61
N ASP A 272 -13.11 18.95 19.66
CA ASP A 272 -12.43 17.84 18.99
C ASP A 272 -11.05 17.61 19.61
N VAL A 273 -10.94 16.59 20.46
CA VAL A 273 -9.72 16.28 21.24
C VAL A 273 -8.60 15.70 20.36
N CYS A 274 -8.93 15.17 19.16
CA CYS A 274 -8.00 14.58 18.21
C CYS A 274 -8.18 15.19 16.81
N SER A 275 -8.17 16.50 16.73
CA SER A 275 -8.59 17.28 15.55
C SER A 275 -7.72 17.10 14.30
N ALA A 276 -6.44 16.78 14.45
CA ALA A 276 -5.54 16.62 13.28
C ALA A 276 -5.85 15.34 12.48
N PRO A 277 -5.88 15.38 11.15
CA PRO A 277 -5.61 16.50 10.24
C PRO A 277 -6.81 17.43 9.94
N GLY A 278 -7.92 17.33 10.65
CA GLY A 278 -9.03 18.27 10.57
C GLY A 278 -10.29 17.75 9.88
N GLY A 279 -10.30 16.52 9.34
CA GLY A 279 -11.44 15.99 8.58
C GLY A 279 -12.77 15.98 9.36
N LYS A 280 -12.75 15.59 10.63
CA LYS A 280 -13.94 15.59 11.49
C LYS A 280 -14.28 17.00 11.98
N THR A 281 -13.27 17.77 12.37
CA THR A 281 -13.43 19.16 12.82
C THR A 281 -14.09 20.02 11.74
N THR A 282 -13.59 19.96 10.49
CA THR A 282 -14.17 20.72 9.37
C THR A 282 -15.58 20.24 9.00
N HIS A 283 -15.90 18.95 9.20
CA HIS A 283 -17.26 18.45 9.00
C HIS A 283 -18.23 19.00 10.07
N LEU A 284 -17.81 19.01 11.33
CA LEU A 284 -18.59 19.62 12.40
C LEU A 284 -18.81 21.11 12.17
N ALA A 285 -17.76 21.83 11.74
CA ALA A 285 -17.85 23.24 11.39
C ALA A 285 -18.84 23.50 10.22
N GLN A 286 -18.83 22.62 9.21
CA GLN A 286 -19.75 22.65 8.08
C GLN A 286 -21.22 22.50 8.54
N LEU A 287 -21.51 21.59 9.48
CA LEU A 287 -22.84 21.36 10.02
C LEU A 287 -23.32 22.52 10.94
N LEU A 288 -22.39 23.11 11.69
CA LEU A 288 -22.70 24.27 12.55
C LEU A 288 -22.89 25.57 11.76
N SER A 289 -22.70 25.55 10.43
CA SER A 289 -22.57 26.72 9.56
C SER A 289 -21.66 27.80 10.21
N LEU A 290 -20.54 28.13 9.64
CA LEU A 290 -19.37 28.92 10.14
C LEU A 290 -19.71 30.22 10.97
N ILE A 291 -20.97 30.53 11.19
CA ILE A 291 -21.44 31.70 11.94
C ILE A 291 -21.33 31.50 13.48
N HIS A 292 -20.98 30.30 13.95
CA HIS A 292 -21.05 29.92 15.37
C HIS A 292 -19.73 29.28 15.89
N ILE A 293 -18.62 29.48 15.20
CA ILE A 293 -17.29 29.12 15.69
C ILE A 293 -16.68 30.28 16.46
#